data_4eebb9e8be28589be4d813cac21136fc
#
_entry.id   4eebb9e8be28589be4d813cac21136fc
#
_cell.length_a   1.000
_cell.length_b   1.000
_cell.length_c   1.000
_cell.angle_alpha   90.00
_cell.angle_beta   90.00
_cell.angle_gamma   90.00
#
_symmetry.space_group_name_H-M   'P 1'
#
loop_
_entity.id
_entity.type
_entity.pdbx_description
1 polymer ?
#
loop_
_entity_poly.entity_id
_entity_poly.type
_entity_poly.pdbx_seq_one_letter_code
_entity_poly.pdbx_strand_id
1 'polypeptide(L)'
;MKVQSTPKNQHGLTLLELLVTVAILGILVTVVAPNIQSILIKNRITGDVNTLSAIVQRARFTAVDEQTNVTLCPTSNYTSCVSDWKRAKMVFIDSNGNGSRENSETLIASSDPMHSQNAVSGITGTITFNEQGAISTQASITVCPSSGENSYASALLLSLYGRIAIAIDSDGDNVKEDLSGNALSCS
;
A
#
# COMPACT_ATOMS: atom_id res chain seq x y z
N MET A 1 7.48 4.46 -69.53
CA MET A 1 8.49 4.21 -68.51
C MET A 1 8.02 3.04 -67.65
N LYS A 2 8.63 1.85 -67.75
CA LYS A 2 8.33 0.70 -66.87
C LYS A 2 9.27 0.77 -65.70
N VAL A 3 8.71 0.96 -64.51
CA VAL A 3 9.45 0.86 -63.26
C VAL A 3 9.66 -0.63 -62.99
N GLN A 4 10.87 -1.11 -63.09
CA GLN A 4 11.26 -2.45 -62.67
C GLN A 4 11.42 -2.45 -61.16
N SER A 5 10.51 -3.11 -60.44
CA SER A 5 10.65 -3.43 -59.03
C SER A 5 11.67 -4.58 -58.88
N THR A 6 12.81 -4.29 -58.27
CA THR A 6 13.77 -5.32 -57.85
C THR A 6 13.14 -6.20 -56.79
N PRO A 7 13.18 -7.54 -56.91
CA PRO A 7 12.68 -8.42 -55.87
C PRO A 7 13.54 -8.26 -54.62
N LYS A 8 12.92 -7.90 -53.48
CA LYS A 8 13.57 -7.95 -52.17
C LYS A 8 13.86 -9.42 -51.85
N ASN A 9 15.12 -9.76 -51.61
CA ASN A 9 15.52 -11.08 -51.13
C ASN A 9 14.83 -11.34 -49.78
N GLN A 10 13.88 -12.25 -49.77
CA GLN A 10 13.28 -12.77 -48.54
C GLN A 10 14.19 -13.90 -48.03
N HIS A 11 14.93 -13.62 -46.92
CA HIS A 11 15.68 -14.64 -46.22
C HIS A 11 14.73 -15.35 -45.26
N GLY A 12 14.53 -16.64 -45.43
CA GLY A 12 13.80 -17.48 -44.48
C GLY A 12 14.66 -17.81 -43.26
N LEU A 13 14.04 -17.99 -42.10
CA LEU A 13 14.70 -18.46 -40.87
C LEU A 13 15.17 -19.91 -41.03
N THR A 14 16.36 -20.21 -40.55
CA THR A 14 16.87 -21.58 -40.50
C THR A 14 16.23 -22.34 -39.32
N LEU A 15 16.12 -23.66 -39.41
CA LEU A 15 15.61 -24.52 -38.34
C LEU A 15 16.48 -24.40 -37.08
N LEU A 16 17.81 -24.24 -37.23
CA LEU A 16 18.74 -24.01 -36.14
C LEU A 16 18.44 -22.70 -35.41
N GLU A 17 18.17 -21.61 -36.14
CA GLU A 17 17.88 -20.30 -35.55
C GLU A 17 16.57 -20.34 -34.75
N LEU A 18 15.56 -21.05 -35.23
CA LEU A 18 14.31 -21.26 -34.50
C LEU A 18 14.52 -22.09 -33.24
N LEU A 19 15.33 -23.16 -33.29
CA LEU A 19 15.66 -23.96 -32.11
C LEU A 19 16.40 -23.12 -31.04
N VAL A 20 17.39 -22.31 -31.43
CA VAL A 20 18.15 -21.48 -30.53
C VAL A 20 17.25 -20.39 -29.91
N THR A 21 16.38 -19.76 -30.70
CA THR A 21 15.46 -18.73 -30.15
C THR A 21 14.46 -19.30 -29.17
N VAL A 22 13.88 -20.48 -29.42
CA VAL A 22 12.96 -21.14 -28.49
C VAL A 22 13.69 -21.58 -27.20
N ALA A 23 14.94 -22.08 -27.31
CA ALA A 23 15.74 -22.44 -26.15
C ALA A 23 16.03 -21.22 -25.26
N ILE A 24 16.42 -20.09 -25.85
CA ILE A 24 16.66 -18.83 -25.12
C ILE A 24 15.36 -18.34 -24.48
N LEU A 25 14.24 -18.34 -25.18
CA LEU A 25 12.94 -17.95 -24.64
C LEU A 25 12.54 -18.83 -23.47
N GLY A 26 12.75 -20.15 -23.55
CA GLY A 26 12.49 -21.08 -22.46
C GLY A 26 13.28 -20.73 -21.19
N ILE A 27 14.57 -20.44 -21.33
CA ILE A 27 15.43 -20.05 -20.20
C ILE A 27 14.96 -18.71 -19.61
N LEU A 28 14.67 -17.71 -20.45
CA LEU A 28 14.20 -16.39 -20.00
C LEU A 28 12.88 -16.50 -19.21
N VAL A 29 11.92 -17.27 -19.68
CA VAL A 29 10.62 -17.42 -18.99
C VAL A 29 10.79 -18.08 -17.63
N THR A 30 11.62 -19.12 -17.50
CA THR A 30 11.82 -19.85 -16.24
C THR A 30 12.54 -19.03 -15.16
N VAL A 31 13.44 -18.14 -15.54
CA VAL A 31 14.23 -17.32 -14.61
C VAL A 31 13.55 -15.97 -14.31
N VAL A 32 12.95 -15.34 -15.31
CA VAL A 32 12.41 -13.97 -15.18
C VAL A 32 11.02 -13.96 -14.54
N ALA A 33 10.17 -14.95 -14.84
CA ALA A 33 8.79 -14.94 -14.35
C ALA A 33 8.67 -14.91 -12.80
N PRO A 34 9.40 -15.71 -12.01
CA PRO A 34 9.29 -15.66 -10.54
C PRO A 34 9.79 -14.33 -9.96
N ASN A 35 10.83 -13.74 -10.55
CA ASN A 35 11.37 -12.46 -10.10
C ASN A 35 10.39 -11.29 -10.34
N ILE A 36 9.66 -11.30 -11.45
CA ILE A 36 8.64 -10.28 -11.73
C ILE A 36 7.51 -10.34 -10.70
N GLN A 37 7.06 -11.53 -10.30
CA GLN A 37 5.99 -11.65 -9.30
C GLN A 37 6.37 -11.02 -7.96
N SER A 38 7.58 -11.23 -7.48
CA SER A 38 8.05 -10.63 -6.22
C SER A 38 8.10 -9.10 -6.30
N ILE A 39 8.54 -8.55 -7.43
CA ILE A 39 8.55 -7.09 -7.66
C ILE A 39 7.13 -6.52 -7.67
N LEU A 40 6.19 -7.20 -8.33
CA LEU A 40 4.80 -6.76 -8.39
C LEU A 40 4.15 -6.75 -7.00
N ILE A 41 4.41 -7.78 -6.16
CA ILE A 41 3.91 -7.85 -4.80
C ILE A 41 4.49 -6.69 -3.96
N LYS A 42 5.81 -6.47 -4.01
CA LYS A 42 6.47 -5.38 -3.27
C LYS A 42 5.94 -4.01 -3.70
N ASN A 43 5.81 -3.77 -4.99
CA ASN A 43 5.30 -2.50 -5.51
C ASN A 43 3.86 -2.22 -5.06
N ARG A 44 3.01 -3.23 -5.08
CA ARG A 44 1.62 -3.15 -4.64
C ARG A 44 1.50 -2.80 -3.16
N ILE A 45 2.25 -3.50 -2.30
CA ILE A 45 2.27 -3.23 -0.85
C ILE A 45 2.84 -1.84 -0.57
N THR A 46 3.94 -1.47 -1.22
CA THR A 46 4.53 -0.15 -1.09
C THR A 46 3.55 0.96 -1.52
N GLY A 47 2.79 0.75 -2.59
CA GLY A 47 1.76 1.67 -3.05
C GLY A 47 0.67 1.90 -1.99
N ASP A 48 0.15 0.82 -1.40
CA ASP A 48 -0.87 0.90 -0.35
C ASP A 48 -0.33 1.57 0.93
N VAL A 49 0.90 1.25 1.36
CA VAL A 49 1.53 1.89 2.54
C VAL A 49 1.78 3.37 2.29
N ASN A 50 2.20 3.76 1.08
CA ASN A 50 2.39 5.17 0.72
C ASN A 50 1.06 5.93 0.73
N THR A 51 -0.02 5.32 0.22
CA THR A 51 -1.37 5.91 0.27
C THR A 51 -1.85 6.10 1.71
N LEU A 52 -1.65 5.07 2.56
CA LEU A 52 -1.92 5.18 4.00
C LEU A 52 -1.10 6.29 4.66
N SER A 53 0.19 6.35 4.38
CA SER A 53 1.08 7.39 4.91
C SER A 53 0.59 8.79 4.54
N ALA A 54 0.21 9.00 3.29
CA ALA A 54 -0.28 10.29 2.81
C ALA A 54 -1.58 10.72 3.52
N ILE A 55 -2.55 9.81 3.65
CA ILE A 55 -3.83 10.14 4.28
C ILE A 55 -3.71 10.35 5.80
N VAL A 56 -2.85 9.57 6.47
CA VAL A 56 -2.53 9.73 7.90
C VAL A 56 -1.83 11.06 8.16
N GLN A 57 -0.84 11.42 7.31
CA GLN A 57 -0.17 12.71 7.42
C GLN A 57 -1.14 13.87 7.20
N ARG A 58 -2.07 13.75 6.25
CA ARG A 58 -3.12 14.75 6.02
C ARG A 58 -4.01 14.92 7.25
N ALA A 59 -4.44 13.82 7.87
CA ALA A 59 -5.24 13.87 9.09
C ALA A 59 -4.52 14.60 10.23
N ARG A 60 -3.26 14.20 10.50
CA ARG A 60 -2.44 14.83 11.53
C ARG A 60 -2.18 16.31 11.26
N PHE A 61 -1.83 16.65 10.02
CA PHE A 61 -1.58 18.04 9.63
C PHE A 61 -2.82 18.90 9.86
N THR A 62 -3.99 18.44 9.44
CA THR A 62 -5.25 19.17 9.64
C THR A 62 -5.58 19.33 11.11
N ALA A 63 -5.35 18.31 11.95
CA ALA A 63 -5.61 18.40 13.38
C ALA A 63 -4.78 19.51 14.05
N VAL A 64 -3.51 19.63 13.66
CA VAL A 64 -2.60 20.67 14.20
C VAL A 64 -2.94 22.06 13.61
N ASP A 65 -3.24 22.12 12.32
CA ASP A 65 -3.51 23.38 11.61
C ASP A 65 -4.83 24.01 12.06
N GLU A 66 -5.89 23.21 12.15
CA GLU A 66 -7.23 23.64 12.57
C GLU A 66 -7.43 23.64 14.09
N GLN A 67 -6.43 23.15 14.85
CA GLN A 67 -6.47 23.01 16.32
C GLN A 67 -7.74 22.30 16.83
N THR A 68 -8.05 21.15 16.20
CA THR A 68 -9.26 20.36 16.47
C THR A 68 -8.97 18.87 16.35
N ASN A 69 -9.87 18.05 16.87
CA ASN A 69 -9.75 16.62 16.64
C ASN A 69 -10.05 16.28 15.17
N VAL A 70 -9.22 15.40 14.59
CA VAL A 70 -9.41 14.89 13.23
C VAL A 70 -9.35 13.37 13.27
N THR A 71 -10.40 12.75 12.77
CA THR A 71 -10.53 11.28 12.78
C THR A 71 -10.33 10.72 11.37
N LEU A 72 -9.50 9.68 11.29
CA LEU A 72 -9.29 8.82 10.13
C LEU A 72 -9.91 7.46 10.41
N CYS A 73 -10.75 6.98 9.52
CA CYS A 73 -11.33 5.64 9.60
C CYS A 73 -11.59 5.02 8.22
N PRO A 74 -11.68 3.69 8.14
CA PRO A 74 -12.19 3.04 6.94
C PRO A 74 -13.68 3.29 6.77
N THR A 75 -14.14 3.33 5.51
CA THR A 75 -15.54 3.65 5.18
C THR A 75 -16.00 2.90 3.94
N SER A 76 -17.31 2.73 3.82
CA SER A 76 -17.96 2.19 2.62
C SER A 76 -18.76 3.24 1.83
N ASN A 77 -19.08 4.37 2.46
CA ASN A 77 -20.02 5.38 1.93
C ASN A 77 -19.60 6.81 2.23
N TYR A 78 -18.43 7.01 2.85
CA TYR A 78 -17.89 8.31 3.29
C TYR A 78 -18.76 9.09 4.29
N THR A 79 -19.71 8.39 4.93
CA THR A 79 -20.58 8.97 5.97
C THR A 79 -20.42 8.28 7.31
N SER A 80 -20.03 6.99 7.32
CA SER A 80 -19.85 6.22 8.54
C SER A 80 -18.56 5.41 8.51
N CYS A 81 -17.95 5.24 9.67
CA CYS A 81 -16.79 4.40 9.87
C CYS A 81 -17.17 2.91 9.91
N VAL A 82 -16.28 2.07 9.42
CA VAL A 82 -16.34 0.61 9.52
C VAL A 82 -15.02 0.09 10.11
N SER A 83 -14.90 -1.19 10.42
CA SER A 83 -13.66 -1.76 10.98
C SER A 83 -12.70 -2.33 9.94
N ASP A 84 -13.15 -2.51 8.70
CA ASP A 84 -12.36 -3.15 7.64
C ASP A 84 -11.42 -2.15 6.96
N TRP A 85 -10.16 -2.16 7.37
CA TRP A 85 -9.11 -1.28 6.83
C TRP A 85 -8.69 -1.57 5.38
N LYS A 86 -9.20 -2.61 4.75
CA LYS A 86 -9.04 -2.80 3.29
C LYS A 86 -9.89 -1.83 2.48
N ARG A 87 -10.98 -1.32 3.04
CA ARG A 87 -11.90 -0.40 2.36
C ARG A 87 -11.30 0.99 2.15
N ALA A 88 -12.02 1.85 1.45
CA ALA A 88 -11.72 3.27 1.34
C ALA A 88 -11.54 3.88 2.74
N LYS A 89 -10.77 4.95 2.84
CA LYS A 89 -10.60 5.69 4.10
C LYS A 89 -11.17 7.10 3.93
N MET A 90 -11.66 7.64 5.03
CA MET A 90 -12.05 9.05 5.12
C MET A 90 -11.37 9.72 6.31
N VAL A 91 -11.07 10.99 6.13
CA VAL A 91 -10.56 11.90 7.15
C VAL A 91 -11.57 13.01 7.32
N PHE A 92 -12.01 13.29 8.52
CA PHE A 92 -12.98 14.34 8.82
C PHE A 92 -12.62 15.07 10.11
N ILE A 93 -13.09 16.31 10.23
CA ILE A 93 -13.03 17.07 11.47
C ILE A 93 -14.03 16.46 12.44
N ASP A 94 -13.55 15.98 13.56
CA ASP A 94 -14.33 15.32 14.61
C ASP A 94 -14.36 16.24 15.84
N SER A 95 -15.16 17.30 15.74
CA SER A 95 -15.13 18.39 16.72
C SER A 95 -15.55 17.97 18.12
N ASN A 96 -16.40 16.95 18.23
CA ASN A 96 -16.87 16.44 19.50
C ASN A 96 -16.05 15.22 20.01
N GLY A 97 -15.12 14.70 19.19
CA GLY A 97 -14.20 13.62 19.55
C GLY A 97 -14.88 12.25 19.72
N ASN A 98 -16.05 12.03 19.11
CA ASN A 98 -16.81 10.79 19.30
C ASN A 98 -16.41 9.66 18.31
N GLY A 99 -15.52 9.95 17.33
CA GLY A 99 -15.03 9.01 16.32
C GLY A 99 -16.05 8.65 15.24
N SER A 100 -17.17 9.35 15.15
CA SER A 100 -18.23 9.15 14.17
C SER A 100 -18.48 10.43 13.39
N ARG A 101 -18.60 10.35 12.08
CA ARG A 101 -18.82 11.53 11.25
C ARG A 101 -20.30 11.92 11.22
N GLU A 102 -20.62 13.13 11.70
CA GLU A 102 -21.93 13.75 11.57
C GLU A 102 -22.04 14.62 10.28
N ASN A 103 -23.29 14.96 9.90
CA ASN A 103 -23.54 15.78 8.72
C ASN A 103 -22.96 17.20 8.80
N SER A 104 -22.75 17.72 10.01
CA SER A 104 -22.12 19.01 10.30
C SER A 104 -20.60 18.98 10.20
N GLU A 105 -19.99 17.79 10.16
CA GLU A 105 -18.56 17.60 10.20
C GLU A 105 -17.96 17.50 8.79
N THR A 106 -16.91 18.27 8.59
CA THR A 106 -16.31 18.43 7.26
C THR A 106 -15.44 17.23 6.90
N LEU A 107 -15.71 16.62 5.75
CA LEU A 107 -14.81 15.65 5.13
C LEU A 107 -13.60 16.37 4.55
N ILE A 108 -12.40 16.02 4.98
CA ILE A 108 -11.13 16.67 4.62
C ILE A 108 -10.44 15.95 3.47
N ALA A 109 -10.41 14.62 3.52
CA ALA A 109 -9.75 13.80 2.54
C ALA A 109 -10.35 12.39 2.50
N SER A 110 -10.13 11.70 1.40
CA SER A 110 -10.45 10.29 1.24
C SER A 110 -9.38 9.57 0.44
N SER A 111 -9.30 8.27 0.59
CA SER A 111 -8.49 7.40 -0.26
C SER A 111 -9.32 6.25 -0.79
N ASP A 112 -8.89 5.69 -1.91
CA ASP A 112 -9.48 4.48 -2.47
C ASP A 112 -9.27 3.25 -1.55
N PRO A 113 -10.03 2.18 -1.76
CA PRO A 113 -9.76 0.90 -1.15
C PRO A 113 -8.35 0.41 -1.48
N MET A 114 -7.77 -0.38 -0.58
CA MET A 114 -6.49 -1.03 -0.84
C MET A 114 -6.62 -2.09 -1.92
N HIS A 115 -5.49 -2.48 -2.48
CA HIS A 115 -5.47 -3.51 -3.52
C HIS A 115 -6.10 -4.83 -3.02
N SER A 116 -6.96 -5.44 -3.83
CA SER A 116 -7.76 -6.62 -3.45
C SER A 116 -6.92 -7.82 -2.99
N GLN A 117 -5.71 -7.96 -3.53
CA GLN A 117 -4.74 -9.02 -3.17
C GLN A 117 -3.87 -8.65 -1.96
N ASN A 118 -4.15 -7.57 -1.24
CA ASN A 118 -3.51 -7.25 0.02
C ASN A 118 -4.47 -7.53 1.18
N ALA A 119 -3.92 -7.87 2.32
CA ALA A 119 -4.60 -7.98 3.60
C ALA A 119 -4.08 -6.90 4.55
N VAL A 120 -4.87 -6.53 5.55
CA VAL A 120 -4.48 -5.55 6.57
C VAL A 120 -4.70 -6.17 7.94
N SER A 121 -3.73 -5.98 8.83
CA SER A 121 -3.79 -6.40 10.22
C SER A 121 -3.21 -5.32 11.14
N GLY A 122 -3.28 -5.55 12.46
CA GLY A 122 -2.71 -4.68 13.47
C GLY A 122 -3.60 -3.51 13.90
N ILE A 123 -4.69 -3.21 13.20
CA ILE A 123 -5.64 -2.15 13.54
C ILE A 123 -7.08 -2.54 13.24
N THR A 124 -8.00 -2.17 14.13
CA THR A 124 -9.44 -2.43 13.94
C THR A 124 -10.35 -1.22 14.21
N GLY A 125 -9.83 -0.18 14.85
CA GLY A 125 -10.57 1.03 15.21
C GLY A 125 -10.28 2.22 14.32
N THR A 126 -10.71 3.38 14.78
CA THR A 126 -10.40 4.69 14.18
C THR A 126 -9.08 5.23 14.73
N ILE A 127 -8.46 6.14 14.00
CA ILE A 127 -7.31 6.91 14.46
C ILE A 127 -7.76 8.37 14.60
N THR A 128 -7.76 8.89 15.82
CA THR A 128 -8.09 10.29 16.08
C THR A 128 -6.83 11.03 16.51
N PHE A 129 -6.48 12.06 15.77
CA PHE A 129 -5.43 13.01 16.11
C PHE A 129 -6.04 14.17 16.87
N ASN A 130 -5.47 14.52 18.02
CA ASN A 130 -5.86 15.72 18.76
C ASN A 130 -5.18 16.98 18.17
N GLU A 131 -5.51 18.14 18.69
CA GLU A 131 -4.97 19.45 18.27
C GLU A 131 -3.44 19.57 18.36
N GLN A 132 -2.76 18.73 19.13
CA GLN A 132 -1.31 18.63 19.19
C GLN A 132 -0.74 17.63 18.15
N GLY A 133 -1.59 16.96 17.40
CA GLY A 133 -1.21 15.93 16.43
C GLY A 133 -0.78 14.60 17.08
N ALA A 134 -1.16 14.37 18.34
CA ALA A 134 -0.95 13.13 19.08
C ALA A 134 -2.17 12.19 18.93
N ILE A 135 -1.98 10.90 19.17
CA ILE A 135 -3.03 9.88 19.18
C ILE A 135 -3.09 9.22 20.56
N SER A 136 -4.26 8.74 20.96
CA SER A 136 -4.48 8.14 22.29
C SER A 136 -3.79 6.80 22.49
N THR A 137 -3.62 6.04 21.42
CA THR A 137 -3.02 4.69 21.42
C THR A 137 -2.12 4.53 20.20
N GLN A 138 -0.90 4.05 20.40
CA GLN A 138 -0.02 3.75 19.27
C GLN A 138 -0.68 2.72 18.34
N ALA A 139 -0.45 2.86 17.04
CA ALA A 139 -1.04 2.00 16.04
C ALA A 139 0.02 1.47 15.05
N SER A 140 -0.18 0.24 14.62
CA SER A 140 0.55 -0.38 13.53
C SER A 140 -0.46 -0.86 12.49
N ILE A 141 -0.35 -0.35 11.27
CA ILE A 141 -1.19 -0.79 10.15
C ILE A 141 -0.31 -1.63 9.25
N THR A 142 -0.40 -2.95 9.42
CA THR A 142 0.40 -3.91 8.66
C THR A 142 -0.32 -4.31 7.39
N VAL A 143 0.37 -4.15 6.26
CA VAL A 143 -0.10 -4.53 4.92
C VAL A 143 0.65 -5.77 4.48
N CYS A 144 -0.10 -6.82 4.23
CA CYS A 144 0.39 -8.15 3.86
C CYS A 144 -0.07 -8.55 2.46
N PRO A 145 0.68 -9.37 1.73
CA PRO A 145 0.16 -10.03 0.55
C PRO A 145 -0.88 -11.09 0.96
N SER A 146 -1.86 -11.37 0.09
CA SER A 146 -2.84 -12.44 0.32
C SER A 146 -2.23 -13.85 0.41
N SER A 147 -0.96 -14.00 -0.02
CA SER A 147 -0.19 -15.24 0.18
C SER A 147 0.23 -15.48 1.64
N GLY A 148 0.12 -14.45 2.50
CA GLY A 148 0.54 -14.55 3.90
C GLY A 148 2.06 -14.53 4.12
N GLU A 149 2.84 -14.11 3.15
CA GLU A 149 4.31 -14.16 3.20
C GLU A 149 4.88 -12.92 3.90
N ASN A 150 5.48 -13.11 5.07
CA ASN A 150 5.95 -12.03 5.95
C ASN A 150 7.07 -11.19 5.33
N SER A 151 7.93 -11.80 4.48
CA SER A 151 9.03 -11.09 3.80
C SER A 151 8.58 -9.96 2.87
N TYR A 152 7.31 -9.95 2.47
CA TYR A 152 6.71 -8.85 1.71
C TYR A 152 5.92 -7.88 2.57
N ALA A 153 5.66 -8.21 3.84
CA ALA A 153 4.91 -7.34 4.73
C ALA A 153 5.54 -5.96 4.85
N SER A 154 4.71 -4.96 5.03
CA SER A 154 5.16 -3.63 5.40
C SER A 154 4.12 -2.99 6.31
N ALA A 155 4.53 -2.10 7.19
CA ALA A 155 3.61 -1.44 8.11
C ALA A 155 3.81 0.06 8.14
N LEU A 156 2.72 0.77 8.37
CA LEU A 156 2.73 2.16 8.81
C LEU A 156 2.62 2.18 10.33
N LEU A 157 3.60 2.78 10.98
CA LEU A 157 3.78 2.80 12.42
C LEU A 157 3.47 4.21 12.95
N LEU A 158 2.59 4.29 13.94
CA LEU A 158 2.18 5.54 14.56
C LEU A 158 2.48 5.51 16.06
N SER A 159 3.34 6.41 16.52
CA SER A 159 3.61 6.60 17.94
C SER A 159 2.54 7.47 18.61
N LEU A 160 2.46 7.45 19.93
CA LEU A 160 1.54 8.29 20.72
C LEU A 160 1.67 9.79 20.40
N TYR A 161 2.89 10.26 20.11
CA TYR A 161 3.14 11.66 19.71
C TYR A 161 2.80 11.96 18.26
N GLY A 162 2.12 11.04 17.56
CA GLY A 162 1.74 11.19 16.17
C GLY A 162 2.91 11.10 15.17
N ARG A 163 4.09 10.61 15.60
CA ARG A 163 5.17 10.31 14.65
C ARG A 163 4.74 9.16 13.74
N ILE A 164 4.90 9.37 12.45
CA ILE A 164 4.57 8.42 11.41
C ILE A 164 5.88 7.87 10.83
N ALA A 165 6.02 6.55 10.79
CA ALA A 165 7.17 5.87 10.22
C ALA A 165 6.71 4.66 9.40
N ILE A 166 7.52 4.24 8.43
CA ILE A 166 7.34 2.98 7.72
C ILE A 166 8.27 1.96 8.39
N ALA A 167 7.76 0.74 8.59
CA ALA A 167 8.53 -0.36 9.13
C ALA A 167 9.78 -0.66 8.28
N ILE A 168 10.88 -0.92 8.93
CA ILE A 168 12.17 -1.27 8.32
C ILE A 168 12.63 -2.62 8.86
N ASP A 169 13.44 -3.32 8.10
CA ASP A 169 14.17 -4.52 8.53
C ASP A 169 15.45 -4.04 9.23
N SER A 170 15.52 -4.17 10.54
CA SER A 170 16.62 -3.65 11.35
C SER A 170 17.65 -4.72 11.75
N ASP A 171 17.29 -5.99 11.70
CA ASP A 171 18.18 -7.11 12.06
C ASP A 171 18.69 -7.90 10.84
N GLY A 172 18.14 -7.66 9.64
CA GLY A 172 18.60 -8.22 8.39
C GLY A 172 18.05 -9.61 8.08
N ASP A 173 16.92 -9.99 8.70
CA ASP A 173 16.26 -11.30 8.48
C ASP A 173 15.28 -11.30 7.28
N ASN A 174 15.15 -10.15 6.57
CA ASN A 174 14.24 -9.86 5.48
C ASN A 174 12.76 -9.74 5.89
N VAL A 175 12.46 -9.62 7.17
CA VAL A 175 11.14 -9.24 7.69
C VAL A 175 11.28 -7.88 8.40
N LYS A 176 10.33 -6.99 8.21
CA LYS A 176 10.35 -5.68 8.86
C LYS A 176 9.75 -5.77 10.27
N GLU A 177 10.12 -4.84 11.15
CA GLU A 177 9.68 -4.83 12.54
C GLU A 177 8.62 -3.76 12.82
N ASP A 178 7.84 -4.03 13.88
CA ASP A 178 6.90 -3.08 14.49
C ASP A 178 7.62 -2.07 15.42
N LEU A 179 6.85 -1.20 16.09
CA LEU A 179 7.39 -0.21 17.06
C LEU A 179 8.10 -0.82 18.26
N SER A 180 7.87 -2.10 18.54
CA SER A 180 8.46 -2.83 19.67
C SER A 180 9.67 -3.67 19.27
N GLY A 181 10.01 -3.68 17.98
CA GLY A 181 11.11 -4.49 17.44
C GLY A 181 10.72 -5.94 17.15
N ASN A 182 9.41 -6.26 17.10
CA ASN A 182 8.97 -7.60 16.72
C ASN A 182 8.77 -7.68 15.21
N ALA A 183 9.14 -8.81 14.61
CA ALA A 183 8.91 -9.09 13.21
C ALA A 183 7.42 -9.00 12.84
N LEU A 184 7.10 -8.35 11.70
CA LEU A 184 5.73 -8.27 11.20
C LEU A 184 5.20 -9.65 10.85
N SER A 185 3.95 -9.92 11.20
CA SER A 185 3.27 -11.17 10.92
C SER A 185 2.04 -10.96 10.05
N CYS A 186 1.91 -11.79 9.02
CA CYS A 186 0.78 -11.88 8.09
C CYS A 186 -0.12 -13.06 8.48
N SER A 187 -0.73 -13.01 9.65
CA SER A 187 -1.67 -14.04 10.14
C SER A 187 -3.11 -13.70 9.80
#